data_83634a724170d10bfd8374823ef73763
#
_entry.id   83634a724170d10bfd8374823ef73763
#
_cell.length_a   1.000
_cell.length_b   1.000
_cell.length_c   1.000
_cell.angle_alpha   90.00
_cell.angle_beta   90.00
_cell.angle_gamma   90.00
#
_symmetry.space_group_name_H-M   'P 1'
#
loop_
_entity.id
_entity.type
_entity.pdbx_description
1 polymer ?
#
loop_
_entity_poly.entity_id
_entity_poly.type
_entity_poly.pdbx_seq_one_letter_code
_entity_poly.pdbx_strand_id
1 'polypeptide(L)'
;MGYPSQSVTDYDKRYGNEEYYWGLKPNNLCYEIMRIKPPVKPYKVIDIGCGEGKDAVFLARNGYDVTAFDASEQGMSKARELADTYGVKVDFFKADVRDFRLEANYDIIFSSGVFHYIPLELRENVVNNLKAHTTTNGINVVNVFVEKPFIPLPPDTEKGEFVVDSWKSGELFMYYHDWLFHKNEEWIFDCDSSGTPHKHCMDVL
;
A
#
# COMPACT_ATOMS: atom_id res chain seq x y z
N MET A 1 10.51 -0.69 -22.18
CA MET A 1 11.64 -1.19 -21.37
C MET A 1 11.02 -1.50 -20.02
N GLY A 2 11.05 -2.77 -19.58
CA GLY A 2 10.48 -3.14 -18.28
C GLY A 2 11.36 -2.60 -17.15
N TYR A 3 10.74 -2.12 -16.09
CA TYR A 3 11.43 -1.75 -14.86
C TYR A 3 12.12 -2.99 -14.27
N PRO A 4 13.25 -2.85 -13.57
CA PRO A 4 13.95 -4.00 -13.02
C PRO A 4 13.04 -4.76 -12.06
N SER A 5 12.93 -6.07 -12.29
CA SER A 5 12.08 -7.01 -11.54
C SER A 5 12.57 -7.29 -10.11
N GLN A 6 13.64 -6.65 -9.68
CA GLN A 6 14.36 -6.95 -8.45
C GLN A 6 13.50 -6.85 -7.19
N SER A 7 12.64 -5.83 -7.08
CA SER A 7 11.76 -5.66 -5.91
C SER A 7 10.72 -6.78 -5.76
N VAL A 8 10.16 -7.27 -6.87
CA VAL A 8 9.17 -8.36 -6.86
C VAL A 8 9.80 -9.67 -6.42
N THR A 9 10.99 -9.98 -6.94
CA THR A 9 11.73 -11.20 -6.59
C THR A 9 12.09 -11.24 -5.10
N ASP A 10 12.42 -10.10 -4.52
CA ASP A 10 12.77 -10.02 -3.10
C ASP A 10 11.54 -10.22 -2.19
N TYR A 11 10.37 -9.70 -2.57
CA TYR A 11 9.15 -9.95 -1.82
C TYR A 11 8.65 -11.39 -1.94
N ASP A 12 8.77 -12.03 -3.10
CA ASP A 12 8.49 -13.46 -3.23
C ASP A 12 9.36 -14.29 -2.28
N LYS A 13 10.63 -13.92 -2.12
CA LYS A 13 11.54 -14.57 -1.17
C LYS A 13 11.15 -14.29 0.28
N ARG A 14 10.80 -13.04 0.63
CA ARG A 14 10.36 -12.64 1.98
C ARG A 14 9.08 -13.34 2.38
N TYR A 15 8.09 -13.40 1.48
CA TYR A 15 6.80 -14.03 1.71
C TYR A 15 6.82 -15.56 1.57
N GLY A 16 7.89 -16.13 1.04
CA GLY A 16 8.09 -17.59 0.93
C GLY A 16 8.33 -18.31 2.26
N ASN A 17 8.49 -17.60 3.38
CA ASN A 17 8.60 -18.18 4.71
C ASN A 17 7.22 -18.58 5.25
N GLU A 18 7.15 -19.51 6.22
CA GLU A 18 5.89 -19.93 6.85
C GLU A 18 5.23 -18.79 7.60
N GLU A 19 5.99 -17.97 8.31
CA GLU A 19 5.50 -16.83 9.08
C GLU A 19 5.08 -15.67 8.15
N TYR A 20 4.06 -14.91 8.57
CA TYR A 20 3.68 -13.68 7.90
C TYR A 20 4.72 -12.61 8.17
N TYR A 21 5.40 -12.16 7.12
CA TYR A 21 6.54 -11.24 7.22
C TYR A 21 6.17 -9.92 7.93
N TRP A 22 4.99 -9.37 7.61
CA TRP A 22 4.46 -8.16 8.26
C TRP A 22 3.57 -8.45 9.46
N GLY A 23 3.45 -9.72 9.90
CA GLY A 23 2.52 -10.16 10.91
C GLY A 23 1.05 -10.06 10.45
N LEU A 24 0.14 -10.29 11.39
CA LEU A 24 -1.31 -10.30 11.11
C LEU A 24 -2.06 -9.07 11.66
N LYS A 25 -1.35 -8.20 12.40
CA LYS A 25 -1.97 -6.96 12.92
C LYS A 25 -2.23 -6.01 11.74
N PRO A 26 -3.48 -5.53 11.57
CA PRO A 26 -3.79 -4.59 10.51
C PRO A 26 -3.07 -3.26 10.70
N ASN A 27 -2.84 -2.55 9.61
CA ASN A 27 -2.32 -1.20 9.65
C ASN A 27 -3.29 -0.26 10.40
N ASN A 28 -2.75 0.71 11.13
CA ASN A 28 -3.56 1.69 11.84
C ASN A 28 -4.48 2.50 10.89
N LEU A 29 -4.11 2.63 9.62
CA LEU A 29 -4.93 3.29 8.60
C LEU A 29 -6.25 2.55 8.32
N CYS A 30 -6.32 1.23 8.54
CA CYS A 30 -7.58 0.50 8.44
C CYS A 30 -8.60 0.97 9.49
N TYR A 31 -8.16 1.31 10.70
CA TYR A 31 -9.04 1.89 11.72
C TYR A 31 -9.46 3.33 11.37
N GLU A 32 -8.60 4.10 10.74
CA GLU A 32 -8.95 5.42 10.21
C GLU A 32 -10.00 5.33 9.10
N ILE A 33 -9.87 4.35 8.19
CA ILE A 33 -10.90 4.03 7.20
C ILE A 33 -12.24 3.79 7.87
N MET A 34 -12.27 2.91 8.88
CA MET A 34 -13.50 2.59 9.62
C MET A 34 -14.09 3.80 10.34
N ARG A 35 -13.26 4.72 10.83
CA ARG A 35 -13.70 5.94 11.49
C ARG A 35 -14.30 6.94 10.52
N ILE A 36 -13.68 7.13 9.34
CA ILE A 36 -14.09 8.13 8.33
C ILE A 36 -15.26 7.61 7.50
N LYS A 37 -15.21 6.34 7.12
CA LYS A 37 -16.19 5.69 6.25
C LYS A 37 -16.63 4.33 6.84
N PRO A 38 -17.39 4.35 7.96
CA PRO A 38 -17.83 3.12 8.63
C PRO A 38 -18.67 2.26 7.69
N PRO A 39 -18.61 0.92 7.79
CA PRO A 39 -19.21 -0.01 6.84
C PRO A 39 -20.73 -0.15 7.04
N VAL A 40 -21.46 0.94 6.89
CA VAL A 40 -22.93 0.95 6.94
C VAL A 40 -23.58 0.27 5.73
N LYS A 41 -22.80 -0.01 4.73
CA LYS A 41 -23.08 -0.85 3.55
C LYS A 41 -21.75 -1.47 3.07
N PRO A 42 -21.76 -2.47 2.18
CA PRO A 42 -20.51 -3.03 1.63
C PRO A 42 -19.85 -2.05 0.65
N TYR A 43 -19.14 -1.04 1.20
CA TYR A 43 -18.34 -0.14 0.40
C TYR A 43 -17.25 -0.91 -0.35
N LYS A 44 -17.08 -0.58 -1.63
CA LYS A 44 -16.03 -1.16 -2.46
C LYS A 44 -14.67 -0.60 -2.09
N VAL A 45 -13.77 -1.47 -1.70
CA VAL A 45 -12.38 -1.16 -1.37
C VAL A 45 -11.45 -1.79 -2.39
N ILE A 46 -10.41 -1.09 -2.80
CA ILE A 46 -9.24 -1.71 -3.41
C ILE A 46 -8.03 -1.51 -2.52
N ASP A 47 -7.32 -2.61 -2.22
CA ASP A 47 -6.04 -2.63 -1.51
C ASP A 47 -4.92 -2.86 -2.51
N ILE A 48 -4.13 -1.80 -2.75
CA ILE A 48 -3.06 -1.74 -3.74
C ILE A 48 -1.74 -2.14 -3.10
N GLY A 49 -1.16 -3.26 -3.53
CA GLY A 49 0.05 -3.82 -2.95
C GLY A 49 -0.24 -4.46 -1.59
N CYS A 50 -1.24 -5.34 -1.54
CA CYS A 50 -1.76 -5.94 -0.31
C CYS A 50 -0.80 -6.92 0.39
N GLY A 51 0.32 -7.29 -0.26
CA GLY A 51 1.27 -8.27 0.27
C GLY A 51 0.60 -9.59 0.63
N GLU A 52 0.74 -10.01 1.88
CA GLU A 52 0.16 -11.24 2.44
C GLU A 52 -1.31 -11.06 2.90
N GLY A 53 -1.97 -9.95 2.55
CA GLY A 53 -3.40 -9.75 2.68
C GLY A 53 -3.94 -9.34 4.04
N LYS A 54 -3.09 -9.03 5.03
CA LYS A 54 -3.53 -8.73 6.41
C LYS A 54 -4.56 -7.60 6.50
N ASP A 55 -4.36 -6.54 5.71
CA ASP A 55 -5.22 -5.36 5.71
C ASP A 55 -6.50 -5.60 4.89
N ALA A 56 -6.38 -6.22 3.70
CA ALA A 56 -7.51 -6.60 2.87
C ALA A 56 -8.48 -7.54 3.61
N VAL A 57 -7.94 -8.59 4.25
CA VAL A 57 -8.73 -9.55 5.04
C VAL A 57 -9.36 -8.87 6.25
N PHE A 58 -8.64 -7.98 6.94
CA PHE A 58 -9.20 -7.23 8.06
C PHE A 58 -10.39 -6.37 7.63
N LEU A 59 -10.28 -5.64 6.50
CA LEU A 59 -11.37 -4.82 5.98
C LEU A 59 -12.58 -5.69 5.56
N ALA A 60 -12.34 -6.81 4.88
CA ALA A 60 -13.41 -7.75 4.49
C ALA A 60 -14.15 -8.30 5.71
N ARG A 61 -13.44 -8.68 6.78
CA ARG A 61 -14.05 -9.13 8.07
C ARG A 61 -14.93 -8.06 8.72
N ASN A 62 -14.66 -6.80 8.42
CA ASN A 62 -15.43 -5.66 8.96
C ASN A 62 -16.53 -5.18 8.01
N GLY A 63 -16.87 -5.95 6.96
CA GLY A 63 -18.06 -5.72 6.13
C GLY A 63 -17.83 -4.87 4.87
N TYR A 64 -16.57 -4.65 4.48
CA TYR A 64 -16.25 -4.04 3.20
C TYR A 64 -16.22 -5.09 2.07
N ASP A 65 -16.53 -4.66 0.85
CA ASP A 65 -16.39 -5.43 -0.39
C ASP A 65 -14.99 -5.17 -0.97
N VAL A 66 -14.07 -6.11 -0.74
CA VAL A 66 -12.63 -5.88 -0.95
C VAL A 66 -12.13 -6.60 -2.19
N THR A 67 -11.47 -5.82 -3.05
CA THR A 67 -10.58 -6.26 -4.11
C THR A 67 -9.15 -5.95 -3.69
N ALA A 68 -8.18 -6.81 -3.98
CA ALA A 68 -6.79 -6.58 -3.58
C ALA A 68 -5.81 -7.18 -4.59
N PHE A 69 -4.67 -6.54 -4.77
CA PHE A 69 -3.61 -7.08 -5.61
C PHE A 69 -2.21 -6.85 -5.05
N ASP A 70 -1.30 -7.71 -5.45
CA ASP A 70 0.13 -7.57 -5.23
C ASP A 70 0.90 -8.14 -6.42
N ALA A 71 2.16 -7.72 -6.57
CA ALA A 71 3.04 -8.25 -7.59
C ALA A 71 3.64 -9.61 -7.20
N SER A 72 3.68 -9.94 -5.90
CA SER A 72 4.22 -11.18 -5.36
C SER A 72 3.20 -12.32 -5.44
N GLU A 73 3.58 -13.41 -6.10
CA GLU A 73 2.75 -14.64 -6.14
C GLU A 73 2.70 -15.31 -4.76
N GLN A 74 3.80 -15.30 -4.03
CA GLN A 74 3.87 -15.87 -2.68
C GLN A 74 2.98 -15.09 -1.71
N GLY A 75 3.03 -13.75 -1.78
CA GLY A 75 2.13 -12.89 -1.01
C GLY A 75 0.66 -13.17 -1.31
N MET A 76 0.32 -13.29 -2.59
CA MET A 76 -1.06 -13.57 -3.02
C MET A 76 -1.55 -14.94 -2.60
N SER A 77 -0.67 -15.96 -2.55
CA SER A 77 -1.02 -17.30 -2.02
C SER A 77 -1.39 -17.21 -0.55
N LYS A 78 -0.54 -16.58 0.26
CA LYS A 78 -0.79 -16.40 1.71
C LYS A 78 -2.01 -15.53 1.99
N ALA A 79 -2.25 -14.50 1.16
CA ALA A 79 -3.44 -13.66 1.28
C ALA A 79 -4.74 -14.45 1.10
N ARG A 80 -4.78 -15.37 0.12
CA ARG A 80 -5.93 -16.27 -0.10
C ARG A 80 -6.12 -17.23 1.08
N GLU A 81 -5.03 -17.87 1.55
CA GLU A 81 -5.06 -18.75 2.73
C GLU A 81 -5.56 -18.01 3.98
N LEU A 82 -5.15 -16.75 4.15
CA LEU A 82 -5.61 -15.92 5.26
C LEU A 82 -7.10 -15.62 5.16
N ALA A 83 -7.60 -15.27 3.97
CA ALA A 83 -9.01 -15.03 3.73
C ALA A 83 -9.85 -16.29 4.00
N ASP A 84 -9.40 -17.46 3.53
CA ASP A 84 -10.03 -18.75 3.79
C ASP A 84 -10.05 -19.07 5.29
N THR A 85 -8.95 -18.84 5.99
CA THR A 85 -8.84 -19.05 7.45
C THR A 85 -9.87 -18.24 8.24
N TYR A 86 -10.12 -17.02 7.80
CA TYR A 86 -11.12 -16.14 8.43
C TYR A 86 -12.53 -16.27 7.84
N GLY A 87 -12.72 -17.10 6.82
CA GLY A 87 -14.01 -17.33 6.18
C GLY A 87 -14.58 -16.08 5.50
N VAL A 88 -13.72 -15.24 4.92
CA VAL A 88 -14.13 -14.03 4.21
C VAL A 88 -13.76 -14.08 2.74
N LYS A 89 -14.56 -13.37 1.93
CA LYS A 89 -14.28 -13.25 0.50
C LYS A 89 -13.50 -11.96 0.24
N VAL A 90 -12.41 -12.09 -0.49
CA VAL A 90 -11.64 -10.97 -1.08
C VAL A 90 -11.34 -11.35 -2.52
N ASP A 91 -11.55 -10.44 -3.47
CA ASP A 91 -11.22 -10.68 -4.86
C ASP A 91 -9.74 -10.35 -5.09
N PHE A 92 -8.89 -11.38 -5.08
CA PHE A 92 -7.45 -11.26 -5.25
C PHE A 92 -6.99 -11.48 -6.68
N PHE A 93 -6.14 -10.60 -7.18
CA PHE A 93 -5.45 -10.79 -8.46
C PHE A 93 -4.00 -10.31 -8.42
N LYS A 94 -3.17 -10.81 -9.33
CA LYS A 94 -1.76 -10.40 -9.43
C LYS A 94 -1.60 -9.21 -10.35
N ALA A 95 -0.96 -8.14 -9.87
CA ALA A 95 -0.62 -6.98 -10.67
C ALA A 95 0.55 -6.19 -10.06
N ASP A 96 1.23 -5.40 -10.88
CA ASP A 96 2.25 -4.45 -10.43
C ASP A 96 1.67 -3.02 -10.48
N VAL A 97 1.81 -2.26 -9.41
CA VAL A 97 1.29 -0.88 -9.30
C VAL A 97 1.88 0.05 -10.38
N ARG A 98 3.05 -0.26 -10.92
CA ARG A 98 3.70 0.52 -11.97
C ARG A 98 2.96 0.41 -13.30
N ASP A 99 2.41 -0.77 -13.60
CA ASP A 99 1.76 -1.08 -14.88
C ASP A 99 0.23 -1.09 -14.79
N PHE A 100 -0.31 -1.49 -13.62
CA PHE A 100 -1.74 -1.61 -13.42
C PHE A 100 -2.44 -0.26 -13.30
N ARG A 101 -3.62 -0.16 -13.90
CA ARG A 101 -4.52 0.99 -13.75
C ARG A 101 -5.92 0.50 -13.41
N LEU A 102 -6.59 1.25 -12.53
CA LEU A 102 -7.98 0.97 -12.17
C LEU A 102 -8.88 1.18 -13.39
N GLU A 103 -9.81 0.26 -13.60
CA GLU A 103 -10.87 0.34 -14.62
C GLU A 103 -12.26 0.41 -13.98
N ALA A 104 -12.38 0.09 -12.69
CA ALA A 104 -13.60 0.15 -11.91
C ALA A 104 -13.53 1.27 -10.86
N ASN A 105 -14.69 1.73 -10.40
CA ASN A 105 -14.79 2.74 -9.35
C ASN A 105 -14.85 2.11 -7.97
N TYR A 106 -14.16 2.72 -7.00
CA TYR A 106 -14.09 2.29 -5.61
C TYR A 106 -14.52 3.42 -4.67
N ASP A 107 -15.12 3.04 -3.55
CA ASP A 107 -15.48 3.96 -2.48
C ASP A 107 -14.26 4.29 -1.60
N ILE A 108 -13.32 3.35 -1.55
CA ILE A 108 -12.09 3.47 -0.77
C ILE A 108 -10.94 2.91 -1.61
N ILE A 109 -9.92 3.72 -1.83
CA ILE A 109 -8.65 3.28 -2.42
C ILE A 109 -7.63 3.31 -1.30
N PHE A 110 -7.08 2.16 -0.99
CA PHE A 110 -6.11 1.97 0.08
C PHE A 110 -4.77 1.47 -0.48
N SER A 111 -3.68 2.02 0.03
CA SER A 111 -2.33 1.53 -0.25
C SER A 111 -1.39 1.89 0.89
N SER A 112 -0.67 0.91 1.40
CA SER A 112 0.27 1.12 2.50
C SER A 112 1.64 0.49 2.21
N GLY A 113 2.68 1.32 2.18
CA GLY A 113 4.05 0.86 1.98
C GLY A 113 4.35 0.41 0.54
N VAL A 114 3.73 1.02 -0.47
CA VAL A 114 3.85 0.62 -1.88
C VAL A 114 4.27 1.76 -2.80
N PHE A 115 3.78 2.96 -2.59
CA PHE A 115 3.94 4.07 -3.55
C PHE A 115 5.39 4.51 -3.74
N HIS A 116 6.28 4.19 -2.81
CA HIS A 116 7.71 4.46 -2.98
C HIS A 116 8.36 3.62 -4.09
N TYR A 117 7.68 2.56 -4.60
CA TYR A 117 8.12 1.81 -5.79
C TYR A 117 7.67 2.44 -7.11
N ILE A 118 6.88 3.53 -7.09
CA ILE A 118 6.40 4.20 -8.30
C ILE A 118 7.46 5.21 -8.76
N PRO A 119 8.07 5.02 -9.95
CA PRO A 119 9.02 5.97 -10.53
C PRO A 119 8.40 7.35 -10.71
N LEU A 120 9.24 8.40 -10.64
CA LEU A 120 8.80 9.79 -10.70
C LEU A 120 7.90 10.07 -11.91
N GLU A 121 8.27 9.57 -13.08
CA GLU A 121 7.54 9.78 -14.32
C GLU A 121 6.15 9.11 -14.36
N LEU A 122 5.86 8.18 -13.45
CA LEU A 122 4.57 7.49 -13.38
C LEU A 122 3.64 8.05 -12.29
N ARG A 123 4.16 8.78 -11.30
CA ARG A 123 3.42 9.19 -10.10
C ARG A 123 2.14 9.95 -10.42
N GLU A 124 2.25 10.96 -11.28
CA GLU A 124 1.10 11.78 -11.68
C GLU A 124 0.02 10.94 -12.36
N ASN A 125 0.42 10.06 -13.29
CA ASN A 125 -0.51 9.19 -14.01
C ASN A 125 -1.20 8.18 -13.07
N VAL A 126 -0.45 7.61 -12.12
CA VAL A 126 -1.02 6.70 -11.12
C VAL A 126 -2.02 7.45 -10.26
N VAL A 127 -1.64 8.57 -9.65
CA VAL A 127 -2.52 9.31 -8.76
C VAL A 127 -3.76 9.83 -9.48
N ASN A 128 -3.62 10.35 -10.71
CA ASN A 128 -4.77 10.79 -11.51
C ASN A 128 -5.72 9.62 -11.83
N ASN A 129 -5.20 8.42 -12.09
CA ASN A 129 -6.04 7.25 -12.28
C ASN A 129 -6.80 6.89 -10.98
N LEU A 130 -6.16 6.94 -9.82
CA LEU A 130 -6.86 6.70 -8.54
C LEU A 130 -7.97 7.73 -8.32
N LYS A 131 -7.67 9.02 -8.50
CA LYS A 131 -8.65 10.11 -8.36
C LYS A 131 -9.84 9.93 -9.30
N ALA A 132 -9.59 9.56 -10.56
CA ALA A 132 -10.63 9.35 -11.57
C ALA A 132 -11.54 8.16 -11.25
N HIS A 133 -11.05 7.16 -10.52
CA HIS A 133 -11.78 5.96 -10.15
C HIS A 133 -12.26 5.94 -8.69
N THR A 134 -12.22 7.08 -8.03
CA THR A 134 -12.83 7.25 -6.70
C THR A 134 -14.26 7.73 -6.86
N THR A 135 -15.23 7.03 -6.24
CA THR A 135 -16.64 7.43 -6.29
C THR A 135 -16.85 8.79 -5.60
N THR A 136 -17.97 9.46 -5.89
CA THR A 136 -18.37 10.68 -5.16
C THR A 136 -18.44 10.40 -3.66
N ASN A 137 -17.76 11.22 -2.87
CA ASN A 137 -17.53 11.04 -1.43
C ASN A 137 -16.71 9.78 -1.10
N GLY A 138 -16.00 9.21 -2.06
CA GLY A 138 -14.98 8.19 -1.81
C GLY A 138 -13.74 8.80 -1.16
N ILE A 139 -12.90 7.93 -0.63
CA ILE A 139 -11.65 8.34 0.04
C ILE A 139 -10.44 7.59 -0.53
N ASN A 140 -9.32 8.27 -0.59
CA ASN A 140 -8.02 7.66 -0.85
C ASN A 140 -7.22 7.68 0.46
N VAL A 141 -6.64 6.55 0.82
CA VAL A 141 -5.85 6.36 2.04
C VAL A 141 -4.50 5.78 1.62
N VAL A 142 -3.50 6.62 1.59
CA VAL A 142 -2.20 6.29 1.02
C VAL A 142 -1.09 6.74 1.96
N ASN A 143 -0.06 5.92 2.08
CA ASN A 143 1.19 6.36 2.67
C ASN A 143 2.37 6.10 1.73
N VAL A 144 3.43 6.87 1.91
CA VAL A 144 4.64 6.73 1.13
C VAL A 144 5.87 7.09 1.97
N PHE A 145 6.93 6.32 1.83
CA PHE A 145 8.21 6.68 2.44
C PHE A 145 8.80 7.89 1.74
N VAL A 146 9.27 8.86 2.55
CA VAL A 146 9.90 10.08 2.08
C VAL A 146 11.32 10.18 2.59
N GLU A 147 12.20 10.73 1.75
CA GLU A 147 13.59 10.92 2.12
C GLU A 147 13.77 12.15 3.02
N LYS A 148 14.57 12.01 4.06
CA LYS A 148 14.99 13.10 4.95
C LYS A 148 16.51 13.14 5.08
N PRO A 149 17.15 14.31 4.92
CA PRO A 149 18.61 14.41 4.96
C PRO A 149 19.23 14.07 6.33
N PHE A 150 18.42 14.07 7.38
CA PHE A 150 18.84 13.73 8.75
C PHE A 150 18.50 12.30 9.18
N ILE A 151 17.86 11.50 8.32
CA ILE A 151 17.59 10.08 8.53
C ILE A 151 18.57 9.30 7.64
N PRO A 152 19.44 8.45 8.21
CA PRO A 152 20.30 7.58 7.42
C PRO A 152 19.48 6.72 6.46
N LEU A 153 20.01 6.45 5.28
CA LEU A 153 19.39 5.52 4.34
C LEU A 153 19.27 4.14 5.00
N PRO A 154 18.17 3.42 4.74
CA PRO A 154 18.01 2.06 5.23
C PRO A 154 19.15 1.15 4.76
N PRO A 155 19.53 0.14 5.53
CA PRO A 155 20.63 -0.77 5.17
C PRO A 155 20.49 -1.44 3.79
N ASP A 156 19.28 -1.64 3.34
CA ASP A 156 18.97 -2.26 2.03
C ASP A 156 19.32 -1.34 0.85
N THR A 157 19.36 -0.03 1.03
CA THR A 157 19.79 0.94 0.01
C THR A 157 21.30 0.84 -0.28
N GLU A 158 22.10 0.44 0.70
CA GLU A 158 23.53 0.20 0.49
C GLU A 158 23.80 -0.98 -0.45
N LYS A 159 22.83 -1.86 -0.62
CA LYS A 159 22.89 -3.03 -1.52
C LYS A 159 22.34 -2.79 -2.92
N GLY A 160 21.95 -1.58 -3.25
CA GLY A 160 21.37 -1.23 -4.56
C GLY A 160 19.91 -1.68 -4.75
N GLU A 161 19.19 -1.99 -3.67
CA GLU A 161 17.80 -2.46 -3.71
C GLU A 161 16.76 -1.34 -3.75
N PHE A 162 17.15 -0.07 -3.57
CA PHE A 162 16.21 1.06 -3.46
C PHE A 162 16.18 2.01 -4.66
N VAL A 163 15.00 2.29 -4.99
CA VAL A 163 14.32 3.38 -5.68
C VAL A 163 15.22 4.43 -6.33
N VAL A 164 15.09 4.49 -7.63
CA VAL A 164 15.76 5.49 -8.48
C VAL A 164 15.31 6.92 -8.12
N ASP A 165 14.09 7.10 -7.58
CA ASP A 165 13.51 8.42 -7.29
C ASP A 165 12.79 8.42 -5.94
N SER A 166 13.47 8.88 -4.89
CA SER A 166 12.84 9.05 -3.57
C SER A 166 11.72 10.09 -3.61
N TRP A 167 10.62 9.80 -2.92
CA TRP A 167 9.56 10.78 -2.70
C TRP A 167 10.06 11.89 -1.77
N LYS A 168 9.62 13.11 -2.05
CA LYS A 168 9.92 14.26 -1.22
C LYS A 168 8.79 14.51 -0.24
N SER A 169 9.14 15.02 0.94
CA SER A 169 8.18 15.44 1.94
C SER A 169 7.12 16.39 1.35
N GLY A 170 5.86 16.06 1.54
CA GLY A 170 4.74 16.83 1.00
C GLY A 170 4.41 16.57 -0.48
N GLU A 171 5.22 15.81 -1.21
CA GLU A 171 4.96 15.52 -2.63
C GLU A 171 3.63 14.79 -2.83
N LEU A 172 3.33 13.81 -1.99
CA LEU A 172 2.04 13.11 -2.05
C LEU A 172 0.86 14.08 -1.90
N PHE A 173 0.96 15.04 -1.00
CA PHE A 173 -0.11 16.01 -0.74
C PHE A 173 -0.31 16.96 -1.92
N MET A 174 0.75 17.27 -2.67
CA MET A 174 0.66 18.12 -3.86
C MET A 174 -0.20 17.50 -4.96
N TYR A 175 -0.19 16.19 -5.12
CA TYR A 175 -1.06 15.51 -6.08
C TYR A 175 -2.55 15.56 -5.69
N TYR A 176 -2.85 15.77 -4.41
CA TYR A 176 -4.22 15.83 -3.87
C TYR A 176 -4.64 17.23 -3.42
N HIS A 177 -3.91 18.29 -3.82
CA HIS A 177 -4.16 19.67 -3.39
C HIS A 177 -5.59 20.19 -3.67
N ASP A 178 -6.30 19.58 -4.61
CA ASP A 178 -7.68 19.86 -5.01
C ASP A 178 -8.72 18.98 -4.27
N TRP A 179 -8.28 18.15 -3.31
CA TRP A 179 -9.12 17.29 -2.50
C TRP A 179 -9.20 17.77 -1.05
N LEU A 180 -10.28 17.35 -0.36
CA LEU A 180 -10.40 17.57 1.07
C LEU A 180 -9.50 16.56 1.82
N PHE A 181 -8.59 17.06 2.63
CA PHE A 181 -7.81 16.24 3.54
C PHE A 181 -8.58 15.98 4.84
N HIS A 182 -8.93 14.72 5.10
CA HIS A 182 -9.36 14.27 6.42
C HIS A 182 -8.18 14.08 7.36
N LYS A 183 -7.03 13.69 6.79
CA LYS A 183 -5.78 13.49 7.48
C LYS A 183 -4.63 13.72 6.49
N ASN A 184 -3.66 14.51 6.90
CA ASN A 184 -2.36 14.60 6.26
C ASN A 184 -1.31 14.76 7.37
N GLU A 185 -0.42 13.80 7.45
CA GLU A 185 0.61 13.74 8.49
C GLU A 185 1.94 13.29 7.91
N GLU A 186 3.00 13.75 8.53
CA GLU A 186 4.32 13.22 8.32
C GLU A 186 4.87 12.76 9.67
N TRP A 187 5.43 11.56 9.73
CA TRP A 187 5.97 11.02 10.96
C TRP A 187 7.15 10.09 10.74
N ILE A 188 7.98 9.97 11.77
CA ILE A 188 9.14 9.10 11.79
C ILE A 188 8.82 7.90 12.66
N PHE A 189 9.18 6.72 12.20
CA PHE A 189 9.01 5.51 12.96
C PHE A 189 10.24 4.60 12.88
N ASP A 190 10.38 3.75 13.90
CA ASP A 190 11.42 2.73 13.96
C ASP A 190 11.00 1.51 13.13
N CYS A 191 11.94 0.95 12.38
CA CYS A 191 11.76 -0.24 11.55
C CYS A 191 12.91 -1.21 11.81
N ASP A 192 12.58 -2.49 11.83
CA ASP A 192 13.54 -3.60 11.98
C ASP A 192 13.37 -4.67 10.89
N SER A 193 12.55 -4.40 9.88
CA SER A 193 12.18 -5.35 8.82
C SER A 193 13.37 -5.90 8.03
N SER A 194 14.49 -5.17 7.97
CA SER A 194 15.73 -5.65 7.34
C SER A 194 16.60 -6.50 8.25
N GLY A 195 16.17 -6.73 9.51
CA GLY A 195 16.99 -7.34 10.57
C GLY A 195 18.02 -6.39 11.19
N THR A 196 18.06 -5.13 10.75
CA THR A 196 18.87 -4.06 11.31
C THR A 196 17.96 -2.89 11.70
N PRO A 197 17.91 -2.49 12.98
CA PRO A 197 17.09 -1.36 13.40
C PRO A 197 17.46 -0.07 12.65
N HIS A 198 16.46 0.59 12.07
CA HIS A 198 16.62 1.84 11.34
C HIS A 198 15.33 2.67 11.43
N LYS A 199 15.34 3.84 10.83
CA LYS A 199 14.17 4.75 10.82
C LYS A 199 13.70 5.03 9.42
N HIS A 200 12.39 5.21 9.29
CA HIS A 200 11.78 5.77 8.10
C HIS A 200 11.00 7.03 8.43
N CYS A 201 10.88 7.91 7.46
CA CYS A 201 9.89 8.98 7.43
C CYS A 201 8.80 8.64 6.43
N MET A 202 7.58 8.98 6.74
CA MET A 202 6.42 8.62 5.93
C MET A 202 5.43 9.78 5.88
N ASP A 203 5.00 10.14 4.66
CA ASP A 203 3.81 10.95 4.43
C ASP A 203 2.58 10.05 4.43
N VAL A 204 1.53 10.49 5.11
CA VAL A 204 0.24 9.78 5.26
C VAL A 204 -0.89 10.69 4.85
N LEU A 205 -1.67 10.22 3.90
CA LEU A 205 -2.86 10.90 3.41
C LEU A 205 -4.07 9.98 3.55
#